data_98164d2d11f281aab6944794828f8f17
#
_entry.id   98164d2d11f281aab6944794828f8f17
#
_cell.length_a   1.000
_cell.length_b   1.000
_cell.length_c   1.000
_cell.angle_alpha   90.00
_cell.angle_beta   90.00
_cell.angle_gamma   90.00
#
_symmetry.space_group_name_H-M   'P 1'
#
loop_
_entity.id
_entity.type
_entity.pdbx_description
1 polymer ?
#
loop_
_entity_poly.entity_id
_entity_poly.type
_entity_poly.pdbx_seq_one_letter_code
_entity_poly.pdbx_strand_id
1 'polypeptide(L)'
;MSFSPKNSYNKEEILDCAQGNLFGEENGRLPTPNMLMFDRITEINVDGGKFSKGQIIAELDINPDLWFFDCHFKGDPVMPGCLGLDAMWQLVGFYLCWMDNPGRGRALGASEVKFFGQVLPSA
;
A
#
# COMPACT_ATOMS: atom_id res chain seq x y z
N MET A 1 1.56 -22.72 5.81
CA MET A 1 1.25 -21.29 5.90
C MET A 1 1.30 -20.85 7.35
N SER A 2 2.10 -19.84 7.66
CA SER A 2 2.34 -19.39 9.02
C SER A 2 1.37 -18.33 9.53
N PHE A 3 0.47 -17.82 8.69
CA PHE A 3 -0.53 -16.86 9.08
C PHE A 3 -1.91 -17.28 8.61
N SER A 4 -2.95 -16.74 9.24
CA SER A 4 -4.34 -17.00 8.85
C SER A 4 -4.84 -15.82 8.03
N PRO A 5 -5.10 -15.99 6.72
CA PRO A 5 -5.54 -14.90 5.88
C PRO A 5 -6.89 -14.34 6.32
N LYS A 6 -7.00 -13.02 6.27
CA LYS A 6 -8.23 -12.28 6.57
C LYS A 6 -8.63 -11.49 5.32
N ASN A 7 -9.82 -10.95 5.32
CA ASN A 7 -10.33 -10.17 4.20
C ASN A 7 -10.30 -8.66 4.45
N SER A 8 -9.75 -8.24 5.59
CA SER A 8 -9.50 -6.83 5.91
C SER A 8 -8.39 -6.74 6.96
N TYR A 9 -7.70 -5.61 6.98
CA TYR A 9 -6.58 -5.37 7.91
C TYR A 9 -6.65 -3.93 8.39
N ASN A 10 -6.57 -3.75 9.71
CA ASN A 10 -6.58 -2.42 10.31
C ASN A 10 -5.17 -1.82 10.36
N LYS A 11 -5.05 -0.59 10.83
CA LYS A 11 -3.79 0.13 10.90
C LYS A 11 -2.71 -0.61 11.67
N GLU A 12 -3.07 -1.19 12.80
CA GLU A 12 -2.13 -1.91 13.64
C GLU A 12 -1.57 -3.14 12.91
N GLU A 13 -2.43 -3.87 12.22
CA GLU A 13 -2.01 -5.04 11.45
C GLU A 13 -1.10 -4.65 10.28
N ILE A 14 -1.39 -3.52 9.63
CA ILE A 14 -0.54 -3.00 8.56
C ILE A 14 0.84 -2.64 9.10
N LEU A 15 0.91 -2.00 10.25
CA LEU A 15 2.19 -1.68 10.89
C LEU A 15 2.96 -2.94 11.32
N ASP A 16 2.26 -3.97 11.79
CA ASP A 16 2.87 -5.26 12.10
C ASP A 16 3.48 -5.91 10.85
N CYS A 17 2.79 -5.80 9.72
CA CYS A 17 3.32 -6.27 8.44
C CYS A 17 4.62 -5.55 8.08
N ALA A 18 4.67 -4.24 8.32
CA ALA A 18 5.87 -3.44 8.05
C ALA A 18 7.05 -3.87 8.94
N GLN A 19 6.78 -4.39 10.12
CA GLN A 19 7.81 -4.93 11.03
C GLN A 19 8.21 -6.37 10.68
N GLY A 20 7.57 -7.00 9.70
CA GLY A 20 7.87 -8.36 9.31
C GLY A 20 7.12 -9.42 10.10
N ASN A 21 6.11 -9.01 10.88
CA ASN A 21 5.42 -9.92 11.81
C ASN A 21 4.16 -10.57 11.24
N LEU A 22 3.76 -10.23 10.01
CA LEU A 22 2.54 -10.81 9.44
C LEU A 22 2.82 -12.03 8.57
N PHE A 23 3.75 -11.93 7.63
CA PHE A 23 4.00 -13.00 6.66
C PHE A 23 5.23 -13.84 6.98
N GLY A 24 5.98 -13.45 8.01
CA GLY A 24 7.20 -14.15 8.41
C GLY A 24 8.45 -13.44 7.91
N GLU A 25 9.54 -13.67 8.62
CA GLU A 25 10.79 -12.93 8.43
C GLU A 25 11.41 -13.12 7.05
N GLU A 26 11.21 -14.29 6.44
CA GLU A 26 11.77 -14.62 5.13
C GLU A 26 10.92 -14.12 3.96
N ASN A 27 9.72 -13.68 4.23
CA ASN A 27 8.76 -13.27 3.21
C ASN A 27 8.69 -11.74 3.10
N GLY A 28 7.86 -11.26 2.19
CA GLY A 28 7.70 -9.84 1.95
C GLY A 28 7.10 -9.11 3.15
N ARG A 29 7.39 -7.84 3.24
CA ARG A 29 6.83 -6.94 4.22
C ARG A 29 6.57 -5.59 3.58
N LEU A 30 5.66 -4.84 4.17
CA LEU A 30 5.44 -3.45 3.75
C LEU A 30 6.60 -2.57 4.23
N PRO A 31 6.84 -1.45 3.55
CA PRO A 31 7.78 -0.47 4.09
C PRO A 31 7.22 0.13 5.39
N THR A 32 8.11 0.55 6.25
CA THR A 32 7.72 1.30 7.45
C THR A 32 7.44 2.75 7.10
N PRO A 33 6.73 3.50 7.93
CA PRO A 33 6.70 4.96 7.76
C PRO A 33 8.12 5.52 7.71
N ASN A 34 8.42 6.46 6.84
CA ASN A 34 7.47 7.28 6.06
C ASN A 34 7.05 6.71 4.70
N MET A 35 7.67 5.64 4.21
CA MET A 35 7.33 5.10 2.88
C MET A 35 6.02 4.32 2.81
N LEU A 36 5.49 3.86 3.93
CA LEU A 36 4.19 3.17 3.97
C LEU A 36 3.09 4.13 3.50
N MET A 37 2.37 3.74 2.44
CA MET A 37 1.44 4.64 1.73
C MET A 37 -0.02 4.26 1.85
N PHE A 38 -0.41 3.48 2.85
CA PHE A 38 -1.82 3.27 3.16
C PHE A 38 -1.98 2.92 4.63
N ASP A 39 -3.17 3.18 5.16
CA ASP A 39 -3.48 2.98 6.57
C ASP A 39 -4.17 1.66 6.84
N ARG A 40 -5.01 1.20 5.93
CA ARG A 40 -5.79 -0.01 6.12
C ARG A 40 -6.15 -0.66 4.80
N ILE A 41 -6.42 -1.95 4.85
CA ILE A 41 -7.00 -2.70 3.73
C ILE A 41 -8.44 -2.98 4.12
N THR A 42 -9.39 -2.42 3.38
CA THR A 42 -10.80 -2.59 3.66
C THR A 42 -11.35 -3.86 3.07
N GLU A 43 -10.75 -4.35 1.98
CA GLU A 43 -11.18 -5.57 1.33
C GLU A 43 -10.01 -6.22 0.59
N ILE A 44 -9.89 -7.53 0.72
CA ILE A 44 -8.94 -8.33 -0.06
C ILE A 44 -9.56 -9.70 -0.26
N ASN A 45 -9.60 -10.18 -1.51
CA ASN A 45 -10.24 -11.45 -1.86
C ASN A 45 -9.65 -12.03 -3.14
N VAL A 46 -10.05 -13.25 -3.50
CA VAL A 46 -9.54 -13.99 -4.66
C VAL A 46 -10.48 -14.01 -5.85
N ASP A 47 -11.70 -13.53 -5.70
CA ASP A 47 -12.76 -13.67 -6.70
C ASP A 47 -13.50 -12.37 -7.04
N GLY A 48 -13.17 -11.26 -6.36
CA GLY A 48 -13.78 -9.96 -6.61
C GLY A 48 -13.11 -9.21 -7.75
N GLY A 49 -13.51 -7.95 -7.90
CA GLY A 49 -12.93 -7.04 -8.88
C GLY A 49 -13.55 -7.16 -10.26
N LYS A 50 -13.08 -6.29 -11.15
CA LYS A 50 -13.60 -6.16 -12.52
C LYS A 50 -13.54 -7.47 -13.31
N PHE A 51 -12.49 -8.26 -13.06
CA PHE A 51 -12.26 -9.50 -13.82
C PHE A 51 -12.62 -10.76 -13.03
N SER A 52 -13.21 -10.61 -11.84
CA SER A 52 -13.58 -11.72 -10.96
C SER A 52 -12.39 -12.64 -10.60
N LYS A 53 -11.20 -12.08 -10.56
CA LYS A 53 -9.96 -12.81 -10.26
C LYS A 53 -9.26 -12.34 -9.01
N GLY A 54 -9.90 -11.47 -8.27
CA GLY A 54 -9.38 -10.94 -7.01
C GLY A 54 -9.25 -9.44 -7.01
N GLN A 55 -9.24 -8.87 -5.81
CA GLN A 55 -9.15 -7.44 -5.65
C GLN A 55 -8.58 -7.11 -4.27
N ILE A 56 -7.91 -5.98 -4.18
CA ILE A 56 -7.48 -5.40 -2.92
C ILE A 56 -7.83 -3.92 -2.93
N ILE A 57 -8.44 -3.47 -1.84
CA ILE A 57 -8.85 -2.07 -1.66
C ILE A 57 -8.23 -1.58 -0.36
N ALA A 58 -7.52 -0.46 -0.43
CA ALA A 58 -6.89 0.16 0.72
C ALA A 58 -7.22 1.64 0.79
N GLU A 59 -6.99 2.23 1.94
CA GLU A 59 -7.25 3.65 2.18
C GLU A 59 -6.06 4.29 2.87
N LEU A 60 -5.77 5.52 2.47
CA LEU A 60 -4.82 6.40 3.14
C LEU A 60 -5.59 7.63 3.64
N ASP A 61 -5.55 7.87 4.95
CA ASP A 61 -6.15 9.08 5.52
C ASP A 61 -5.27 10.27 5.18
N ILE A 62 -5.85 11.25 4.50
CA ILE A 62 -5.13 12.46 4.12
C ILE A 62 -5.34 13.52 5.18
N ASN A 63 -4.25 14.04 5.72
CA ASN A 63 -4.30 15.18 6.64
C ASN A 63 -3.11 16.11 6.36
N PRO A 64 -3.20 17.39 6.75
CA PRO A 64 -2.15 18.37 6.44
C PRO A 64 -0.78 18.09 7.06
N ASP A 65 -0.73 17.20 8.05
CA ASP A 65 0.52 16.90 8.77
C ASP A 65 1.32 15.76 8.12
N LEU A 66 0.82 15.17 7.03
CA LEU A 66 1.58 14.15 6.32
C LEU A 66 2.89 14.76 5.81
N TRP A 67 3.98 14.01 5.99
CA TRP A 67 5.35 14.50 5.80
C TRP A 67 5.62 15.11 4.43
N PHE A 68 5.01 14.55 3.37
CA PHE A 68 5.29 15.01 2.00
C PHE A 68 4.70 16.38 1.70
N PHE A 69 3.66 16.82 2.43
CA PHE A 69 3.08 18.14 2.22
C PHE A 69 4.00 19.27 2.67
N ASP A 70 4.92 18.99 3.61
CA ASP A 70 5.84 19.99 4.11
C ASP A 70 6.97 20.30 3.13
N CYS A 71 7.32 19.35 2.30
CA CYS A 71 8.47 19.47 1.39
C CYS A 71 8.11 19.41 -0.09
N HIS A 72 6.89 19.13 -0.43
CA HIS A 72 6.47 18.96 -1.84
C HIS A 72 5.17 19.70 -2.09
N PHE A 73 5.20 21.00 -2.32
CA PHE A 73 6.40 21.85 -2.33
C PHE A 73 6.25 22.89 -1.23
N LYS A 74 7.33 23.55 -0.83
CA LYS A 74 7.27 24.61 0.16
C LYS A 74 6.30 25.71 -0.28
N GLY A 75 5.22 25.93 0.51
CA GLY A 75 4.20 26.91 0.17
C GLY A 75 3.22 26.46 -0.92
N ASP A 76 3.35 25.22 -1.42
CA ASP A 76 2.50 24.66 -2.47
C ASP A 76 2.37 23.15 -2.25
N PRO A 77 1.62 22.74 -1.22
CA PRO A 77 1.57 21.33 -0.83
C PRO A 77 0.70 20.49 -1.76
N VAL A 78 1.28 19.42 -2.27
CA VAL A 78 0.58 18.43 -3.08
C VAL A 78 1.27 17.07 -2.87
N MET A 79 0.49 16.00 -2.78
CA MET A 79 1.05 14.66 -2.67
C MET A 79 1.83 14.29 -3.93
N PRO A 80 3.09 13.86 -3.81
CA PRO A 80 3.83 13.36 -4.97
C PRO A 80 3.10 12.20 -5.64
N GLY A 81 2.89 12.30 -6.96
CA GLY A 81 2.21 11.25 -7.71
C GLY A 81 2.95 9.91 -7.64
N CYS A 82 4.27 9.95 -7.58
CA CYS A 82 5.08 8.74 -7.45
C CYS A 82 4.78 7.96 -6.17
N LEU A 83 4.32 8.62 -5.11
CA LEU A 83 3.93 7.92 -3.87
C LEU A 83 2.62 7.16 -4.06
N GLY A 84 1.71 7.68 -4.88
CA GLY A 84 0.50 6.95 -5.25
C GLY A 84 0.83 5.69 -6.05
N LEU A 85 1.79 5.79 -6.98
CA LEU A 85 2.27 4.63 -7.71
C LEU A 85 2.92 3.62 -6.76
N ASP A 86 3.74 4.10 -5.83
CA ASP A 86 4.38 3.22 -4.86
C ASP A 86 3.35 2.52 -3.97
N ALA A 87 2.26 3.20 -3.62
CA ALA A 87 1.15 2.58 -2.89
C ALA A 87 0.59 1.39 -3.65
N MET A 88 0.43 1.50 -4.97
CA MET A 88 -0.03 0.39 -5.80
C MET A 88 0.96 -0.78 -5.77
N TRP A 89 2.25 -0.52 -5.86
CA TRP A 89 3.26 -1.56 -5.75
C TRP A 89 3.24 -2.21 -4.36
N GLN A 90 3.03 -1.43 -3.30
CA GLN A 90 2.90 -1.97 -1.94
C GLN A 90 1.72 -2.92 -1.83
N LEU A 91 0.60 -2.57 -2.45
CA LEU A 91 -0.59 -3.42 -2.45
C LEU A 91 -0.36 -4.71 -3.25
N VAL A 92 0.32 -4.64 -4.38
CA VAL A 92 0.67 -5.84 -5.16
C VAL A 92 1.54 -6.76 -4.32
N GLY A 93 2.55 -6.22 -3.66
CA GLY A 93 3.42 -7.01 -2.80
C GLY A 93 2.68 -7.67 -1.65
N PHE A 94 1.80 -6.92 -1.01
CA PHE A 94 0.96 -7.46 0.07
C PHE A 94 0.08 -8.60 -0.46
N TYR A 95 -0.58 -8.41 -1.60
CA TYR A 95 -1.46 -9.40 -2.19
C TYR A 95 -0.74 -10.70 -2.49
N LEU A 96 0.48 -10.62 -3.04
CA LEU A 96 1.27 -11.81 -3.34
C LEU A 96 1.60 -12.61 -2.08
N CYS A 97 1.98 -11.93 -1.00
CA CYS A 97 2.25 -12.60 0.27
C CYS A 97 0.97 -13.16 0.89
N TRP A 98 -0.13 -12.42 0.77
CA TRP A 98 -1.43 -12.85 1.28
C TRP A 98 -1.91 -14.13 0.57
N MET A 99 -1.56 -14.29 -0.70
CA MET A 99 -1.84 -15.51 -1.46
C MET A 99 -0.81 -16.62 -1.23
N ASP A 100 0.03 -16.46 -0.22
CA ASP A 100 1.03 -17.45 0.20
C ASP A 100 2.18 -17.67 -0.80
N ASN A 101 2.52 -16.64 -1.57
CA ASN A 101 3.72 -16.71 -2.40
C ASN A 101 4.94 -16.42 -1.53
N PRO A 102 5.95 -17.30 -1.53
CA PRO A 102 7.11 -17.13 -0.66
C PRO A 102 8.09 -16.10 -1.21
N GLY A 103 8.91 -15.58 -0.32
CA GLY A 103 10.01 -14.70 -0.68
C GLY A 103 9.65 -13.24 -0.69
N ARG A 104 10.63 -12.42 -1.11
CA ARG A 104 10.53 -10.96 -1.15
C ARG A 104 10.54 -10.48 -2.58
N GLY A 105 9.67 -9.51 -2.87
CA GLY A 105 9.54 -8.95 -4.21
C GLY A 105 10.29 -7.64 -4.40
N ARG A 106 10.55 -7.33 -5.66
CA ARG A 106 11.07 -6.02 -6.08
C ARG A 106 10.31 -5.58 -7.31
N ALA A 107 9.86 -4.32 -7.32
CA ALA A 107 9.21 -3.77 -8.50
C ALA A 107 10.23 -3.63 -9.63
N LEU A 108 9.85 -4.08 -10.82
CA LEU A 108 10.73 -4.00 -11.99
C LEU A 108 10.35 -2.87 -12.93
N GLY A 109 9.09 -2.45 -12.92
CA GLY A 109 8.67 -1.36 -13.78
C GLY A 109 7.16 -1.28 -13.94
N ALA A 110 6.74 -0.29 -14.69
CA ALA A 110 5.36 -0.08 -15.11
C ALA A 110 5.39 0.45 -16.54
N SER A 111 4.42 0.03 -17.37
CA SER A 111 4.46 0.38 -18.79
C SER A 111 4.01 1.81 -19.07
N GLU A 112 2.98 2.27 -18.38
CA GLU A 112 2.45 3.62 -18.58
C GLU A 112 1.83 4.11 -17.28
N VAL A 113 2.21 5.30 -16.85
CA VAL A 113 1.66 5.91 -15.65
C VAL A 113 1.21 7.34 -15.98
N LYS A 114 -0.03 7.64 -15.67
CA LYS A 114 -0.61 8.97 -15.88
C LYS A 114 -1.30 9.43 -14.60
N PHE A 115 -1.14 10.69 -14.27
CA PHE A 115 -1.77 11.31 -13.11
C PHE A 115 -2.79 12.33 -13.60
N PHE A 116 -4.07 12.12 -13.30
CA PHE A 116 -5.16 12.94 -13.79
C PHE A 116 -5.70 13.93 -12.77
N GLY A 117 -5.14 13.95 -11.57
CA GLY A 117 -5.60 14.85 -10.52
C GLY A 117 -4.52 15.05 -9.48
N GLN A 118 -4.88 15.83 -8.47
CA GLN A 118 -3.98 16.18 -7.37
C GLN A 118 -4.61 15.74 -6.05
N VAL A 119 -3.76 15.32 -5.11
CA VAL A 119 -4.17 15.05 -3.73
C VAL A 119 -3.62 16.18 -2.88
N LEU A 120 -4.51 17.05 -2.42
CA LEU A 120 -4.18 18.22 -1.61
C LEU A 120 -4.38 17.92 -0.12
N PRO A 121 -3.78 18.73 0.79
CA PRO A 121 -3.94 18.49 2.22
C PRO A 121 -5.40 18.50 2.72
N SER A 122 -6.29 19.07 1.95
CA SER A 122 -7.73 19.15 2.27
C SER A 122 -8.55 17.98 1.72
N ALA A 123 -7.89 17.05 1.06
CA ALA A 123 -8.58 15.92 0.43
C ALA A 123 -9.24 14.98 1.47
#